data_5554dd6e2ab8c42b87f324d6299640b0
#
_entry.id   5554dd6e2ab8c42b87f324d6299640b0
#
_cell.length_a   1.000
_cell.length_b   1.000
_cell.length_c   1.000
_cell.angle_alpha   90.00
_cell.angle_beta   90.00
_cell.angle_gamma   90.00
#
_symmetry.space_group_name_H-M   'P 1'
#
loop_
_entity.id
_entity.type
_entity.pdbx_description
1 polymer ?
#
loop_
_entity_poly.entity_id
_entity_poly.type
_entity_poly.pdbx_seq_one_letter_code
_entity_poly.pdbx_strand_id
1 'polypeptide(L)'
;NGTLEKGSVLFWDEPEANINPKYIPVLAELLIMLETEGVQIFVSTHDYFLSKYIEVKRRQDSKVQYISLYKNENSKVLCEIAPEFELLEHNAIMDTFRQLYREEIGVALK
;
A
#
# COMPACT_ATOMS: atom_id res chain seq x y z
N ASN A 1 26.12 -3.01 8.94
CA ASN A 1 26.98 -2.62 7.85
C ASN A 1 26.55 -1.33 7.14
N GLY A 2 25.53 -0.67 7.60
CA GLY A 2 25.12 0.64 7.12
C GLY A 2 24.46 0.67 5.76
N THR A 3 23.85 -0.41 5.32
CA THR A 3 23.19 -0.46 4.03
C THR A 3 21.93 0.40 3.96
N LEU A 4 21.24 0.58 5.09
CA LEU A 4 20.03 1.43 5.17
C LEU A 4 20.23 2.48 6.25
N GLU A 5 20.88 3.57 5.89
CA GLU A 5 21.16 4.69 6.78
C GLU A 5 20.22 5.85 6.47
N LYS A 6 20.20 6.82 7.38
CA LYS A 6 19.50 8.09 7.14
C LYS A 6 19.95 8.69 5.81
N GLY A 7 18.99 9.06 4.98
CA GLY A 7 19.25 9.57 3.62
C GLY A 7 19.29 8.51 2.54
N SER A 8 19.25 7.24 2.90
CA SER A 8 19.15 6.16 1.91
C SER A 8 17.80 6.17 1.21
N VAL A 9 17.80 5.63 -0.01
CA VAL A 9 16.56 5.43 -0.79
C VAL A 9 16.41 3.94 -1.05
N LEU A 10 15.25 3.40 -0.73
CA LEU A 10 14.94 1.99 -0.93
C LEU A 10 13.81 1.86 -1.94
N PHE A 11 14.03 1.05 -2.97
CA PHE A 11 12.98 0.64 -3.91
C PHE A 11 12.66 -0.83 -3.65
N TRP A 12 11.41 -1.14 -3.34
CA TRP A 12 11.01 -2.50 -2.99
C TRP A 12 9.74 -2.87 -3.74
N ASP A 13 9.87 -3.82 -4.66
CA ASP A 13 8.75 -4.30 -5.47
C ASP A 13 8.10 -5.48 -4.81
N GLU A 14 6.81 -5.34 -4.49
CA GLU A 14 5.98 -6.38 -3.87
C GLU A 14 6.65 -7.06 -2.67
N PRO A 15 6.99 -6.30 -1.61
CA PRO A 15 7.69 -6.88 -0.45
C PRO A 15 6.86 -7.94 0.28
N GLU A 16 5.52 -7.94 0.10
CA GLU A 16 4.64 -8.91 0.71
C GLU A 16 4.63 -10.25 -0.04
N ALA A 17 5.19 -10.31 -1.26
CA ALA A 17 5.19 -11.54 -2.03
C ALA A 17 5.96 -12.65 -1.30
N ASN A 18 5.38 -13.84 -1.29
CA ASN A 18 5.97 -15.04 -0.68
C ASN A 18 6.10 -15.02 0.84
N ILE A 19 5.45 -14.08 1.53
CA ILE A 19 5.38 -14.15 2.99
C ILE A 19 3.98 -14.57 3.44
N ASN A 20 3.92 -15.16 4.63
CA ASN A 20 2.64 -15.51 5.22
C ASN A 20 1.87 -14.22 5.55
N PRO A 21 0.58 -14.11 5.18
CA PRO A 21 -0.20 -12.91 5.45
C PRO A 21 -0.19 -12.44 6.89
N LYS A 22 0.01 -13.33 7.84
CA LYS A 22 0.07 -12.94 9.26
C LYS A 22 1.25 -12.02 9.57
N TYR A 23 2.26 -11.95 8.70
CA TYR A 23 3.43 -11.10 8.90
C TYR A 23 3.31 -9.74 8.19
N ILE A 24 2.23 -9.50 7.45
CA ILE A 24 2.03 -8.22 6.77
C ILE A 24 2.01 -7.04 7.75
N PRO A 25 1.36 -7.14 8.92
CA PRO A 25 1.44 -6.05 9.90
C PRO A 25 2.88 -5.73 10.34
N VAL A 26 3.71 -6.75 10.50
CA VAL A 26 5.12 -6.57 10.86
C VAL A 26 5.89 -5.88 9.74
N LEU A 27 5.62 -6.27 8.50
CA LEU A 27 6.24 -5.63 7.33
C LEU A 27 5.87 -4.14 7.25
N ALA A 28 4.60 -3.81 7.48
CA ALA A 28 4.14 -2.43 7.50
C ALA A 28 4.85 -1.62 8.59
N GLU A 29 4.98 -2.19 9.77
CA GLU A 29 5.69 -1.54 10.88
C GLU A 29 7.17 -1.30 10.55
N LEU A 30 7.82 -2.28 9.91
CA LEU A 30 9.21 -2.15 9.48
C LEU A 30 9.38 -0.98 8.49
N LEU A 31 8.49 -0.87 7.51
CA LEU A 31 8.56 0.20 6.53
C LEU A 31 8.39 1.57 7.19
N ILE A 32 7.45 1.69 8.11
CA ILE A 32 7.20 2.93 8.84
C ILE A 32 8.40 3.28 9.74
N MET A 33 9.00 2.28 10.38
CA MET A 33 10.17 2.50 11.22
C MET A 33 11.36 3.01 10.38
N LEU A 34 11.58 2.43 9.21
CA LEU A 34 12.65 2.88 8.31
C LEU A 34 12.42 4.32 7.86
N GLU A 35 11.17 4.67 7.53
CA GLU A 35 10.84 6.06 7.16
C GLU A 35 11.14 7.00 8.32
N THR A 36 10.79 6.63 9.55
CA THR A 36 11.06 7.41 10.74
C THR A 36 12.55 7.66 10.93
N GLU A 37 13.39 6.70 10.53
CA GLU A 37 14.84 6.82 10.64
C GLU A 37 15.47 7.56 9.45
N GLY A 38 14.67 8.12 8.56
CA GLY A 38 15.14 8.95 7.47
C GLY A 38 15.42 8.23 6.18
N VAL A 39 14.93 7.01 6.01
CA VAL A 39 15.00 6.28 4.74
C VAL A 39 13.79 6.65 3.90
N GLN A 40 14.02 7.07 2.66
CA GLN A 40 12.94 7.28 1.70
C GLN A 40 12.62 5.94 1.02
N ILE A 41 11.36 5.53 1.05
CA ILE A 41 10.97 4.20 0.56
C ILE A 41 9.94 4.33 -0.55
N PHE A 42 10.19 3.64 -1.66
CA PHE A 42 9.21 3.47 -2.74
C PHE A 42 8.82 1.99 -2.77
N VAL A 43 7.56 1.72 -2.52
CA VAL A 43 7.02 0.35 -2.49
C VAL A 43 5.98 0.22 -3.59
N SER A 44 6.11 -0.82 -4.41
CA SER A 44 5.02 -1.21 -5.31
C SER A 44 4.30 -2.43 -4.74
N THR A 45 2.99 -2.44 -4.80
CA THR A 45 2.19 -3.54 -4.28
C THR A 45 0.83 -3.61 -4.95
N HIS A 46 0.27 -4.81 -5.02
CA HIS A 46 -1.12 -5.05 -5.39
C HIS A 46 -1.93 -5.55 -4.20
N ASP A 47 -1.35 -5.56 -3.00
CA ASP A 47 -1.97 -6.19 -1.85
C ASP A 47 -2.78 -5.19 -1.03
N TYR A 48 -4.06 -5.50 -0.82
CA TYR A 48 -4.94 -4.69 0.00
C TYR A 48 -4.42 -4.61 1.45
N PHE A 49 -4.00 -5.75 2.01
CA PHE A 49 -3.59 -5.80 3.41
C PHE A 49 -2.38 -4.94 3.69
N LEU A 50 -1.35 -5.02 2.83
CA LEU A 50 -0.16 -4.18 3.01
C LEU A 50 -0.53 -2.70 2.90
N SER A 51 -1.28 -2.33 1.86
CA SER A 51 -1.71 -0.95 1.64
C SER A 51 -2.49 -0.40 2.83
N LYS A 52 -3.41 -1.19 3.35
CA LYS A 52 -4.26 -0.77 4.46
C LYS A 52 -3.50 -0.75 5.79
N TYR A 53 -2.61 -1.73 6.02
CA TYR A 53 -1.82 -1.76 7.25
C TYR A 53 -0.83 -0.60 7.33
N ILE A 54 -0.26 -0.16 6.21
CA ILE A 54 0.58 1.04 6.21
C ILE A 54 -0.24 2.24 6.68
N GLU A 55 -1.48 2.38 6.18
CA GLU A 55 -2.38 3.46 6.60
C GLU A 55 -2.70 3.39 8.09
N VAL A 56 -3.02 2.18 8.58
CA VAL A 56 -3.40 1.96 9.99
C VAL A 56 -2.21 2.13 10.94
N LYS A 57 -1.03 1.68 10.53
CA LYS A 57 0.16 1.68 11.39
C LYS A 57 0.97 2.97 11.34
N ARG A 58 0.75 3.82 10.36
CA ARG A 58 1.53 5.06 10.22
C ARG A 58 1.36 5.94 11.46
N ARG A 59 2.41 6.66 11.78
CA ARG A 59 2.42 7.59 12.90
C ARG A 59 1.91 8.96 12.43
N GLN A 60 1.56 9.82 13.37
CA GLN A 60 1.05 11.15 13.06
C GLN A 60 2.03 11.97 12.22
N ASP A 61 3.33 11.76 12.42
CA ASP A 61 4.39 12.47 11.69
C ASP A 61 4.91 11.71 10.47
N SER A 62 4.37 10.53 10.18
CA SER A 62 4.76 9.75 9.00
C SER A 62 4.34 10.46 7.73
N LYS A 63 5.25 10.51 6.76
CA LYS A 63 4.99 11.10 5.45
C LYS A 63 4.77 9.97 4.46
N VAL A 64 3.50 9.63 4.23
CA VAL A 64 3.12 8.54 3.33
C VAL A 64 2.26 9.12 2.22
N GLN A 65 2.56 8.71 0.99
CA GLN A 65 1.73 9.01 -0.16
C GLN A 65 1.38 7.72 -0.89
N TYR A 66 0.15 7.66 -1.36
CA TYR A 66 -0.35 6.56 -2.18
C TYR A 66 -0.41 7.04 -3.61
N ILE A 67 0.18 6.26 -4.50
CA ILE A 67 0.26 6.59 -5.92
C ILE A 67 -0.41 5.47 -6.69
N SER A 68 -1.48 5.81 -7.41
CA SER A 68 -2.19 4.88 -8.28
C SER A 68 -1.81 5.15 -9.73
N LEU A 69 -1.38 4.10 -10.42
CA LEU A 69 -1.15 4.16 -11.87
C LEU A 69 -2.32 3.47 -12.55
N TYR A 70 -2.94 4.14 -13.49
CA TYR A 70 -4.11 3.61 -14.19
C TYR A 70 -4.09 4.06 -15.65
N LYS A 71 -4.87 3.37 -16.48
CA LYS A 71 -4.99 3.73 -17.90
C LYS A 71 -6.31 4.45 -18.15
N ASN A 72 -6.26 5.49 -18.95
CA ASN A 72 -7.48 6.18 -19.39
C ASN A 72 -8.08 5.48 -20.63
N GLU A 73 -9.15 6.06 -21.17
CA GLU A 73 -9.86 5.54 -22.35
C GLU A 73 -8.95 5.40 -23.57
N ASN A 74 -7.91 6.22 -23.66
CA ASN A 74 -6.95 6.19 -24.77
C ASN A 74 -5.74 5.30 -24.50
N SER A 75 -5.83 4.42 -23.49
CA SER A 75 -4.73 3.53 -23.05
C SER A 75 -3.48 4.28 -22.59
N LYS A 76 -3.62 5.56 -22.26
CA LYS A 76 -2.53 6.35 -21.71
C LYS A 76 -2.43 6.12 -20.19
N VAL A 77 -1.22 5.91 -19.71
CA VAL A 77 -0.99 5.72 -18.28
C VAL A 77 -1.02 7.07 -17.57
N LEU A 78 -1.85 7.17 -16.55
CA LEU A 78 -1.97 8.35 -15.71
C LEU A 78 -1.63 8.00 -14.27
N CYS A 79 -1.40 9.03 -13.46
CA CYS A 79 -0.98 8.88 -12.08
C CYS A 79 -1.90 9.73 -11.19
N GLU A 80 -2.37 9.13 -10.11
CA GLU A 80 -3.12 9.82 -9.07
C GLU A 80 -2.37 9.68 -7.75
N ILE A 81 -2.28 10.77 -6.98
CA ILE A 81 -1.58 10.81 -5.70
C ILE A 81 -2.56 11.22 -4.61
N ALA A 82 -2.56 10.50 -3.50
CA ALA A 82 -3.38 10.82 -2.33
C ALA A 82 -2.62 10.52 -1.03
N PRO A 83 -2.91 11.27 0.04
CA PRO A 83 -2.25 11.01 1.34
C PRO A 83 -2.80 9.78 2.06
N GLU A 84 -3.95 9.28 1.62
CA GLU A 84 -4.60 8.12 2.21
C GLU A 84 -5.03 7.14 1.12
N PHE A 85 -4.93 5.86 1.43
CA PHE A 85 -5.28 4.81 0.48
C PHE A 85 -6.75 4.91 0.02
N GLU A 86 -7.66 5.20 0.96
CA GLU A 86 -9.09 5.29 0.66
C GLU A 86 -9.47 6.53 -0.15
N LEU A 87 -8.61 7.53 -0.21
CA LEU A 87 -8.87 8.75 -0.97
C LEU A 87 -8.55 8.63 -2.45
N LEU A 88 -7.88 7.56 -2.86
CA LEU A 88 -7.61 7.31 -4.27
C LEU A 88 -8.93 7.01 -4.99
N GLU A 89 -9.24 7.78 -6.04
CA GLU A 89 -10.41 7.54 -6.87
C GLU A 89 -10.22 6.33 -7.78
N HIS A 90 -9.01 6.15 -8.29
CA HIS A 90 -8.64 5.02 -9.14
C HIS A 90 -7.92 3.98 -8.29
N ASN A 91 -8.70 3.16 -7.60
CA ASN A 91 -8.17 2.19 -6.64
C ASN A 91 -8.75 0.80 -6.91
N ALA A 92 -8.12 0.09 -7.86
CA ALA A 92 -8.57 -1.24 -8.26
C ALA A 92 -8.49 -2.25 -7.09
N ILE A 93 -7.52 -2.08 -6.20
CA ILE A 93 -7.37 -2.95 -5.02
C ILE A 93 -8.59 -2.81 -4.11
N MET A 94 -8.97 -1.58 -3.79
CA MET A 94 -10.14 -1.30 -2.94
C MET A 94 -11.43 -1.72 -3.63
N ASP A 95 -11.56 -1.47 -4.92
CA ASP A 95 -12.74 -1.85 -5.68
C ASP A 95 -12.94 -3.36 -5.67
N THR A 96 -11.85 -4.12 -5.82
CA THR A 96 -11.90 -5.58 -5.78
C THR A 96 -12.28 -6.07 -4.37
N PHE A 97 -11.74 -5.46 -3.34
CA PHE A 97 -12.10 -5.79 -1.95
C PHE A 97 -13.58 -5.55 -1.70
N ARG A 98 -14.11 -4.41 -2.13
CA ARG A 98 -15.53 -4.08 -1.99
C ARG A 98 -16.42 -5.05 -2.76
N GLN A 99 -15.98 -5.46 -3.94
CA GLN A 99 -16.71 -6.44 -4.74
C GLN A 99 -16.81 -7.78 -4.00
N LEU A 100 -15.70 -8.26 -3.45
CA LEU A 100 -15.68 -9.49 -2.67
C LEU A 100 -16.63 -9.40 -1.47
N TYR A 101 -16.59 -8.28 -0.76
CA TYR A 101 -17.44 -8.05 0.40
C TYR A 101 -18.93 -8.11 0.04
N ARG A 102 -19.32 -7.49 -1.08
CA ARG A 102 -20.70 -7.53 -1.56
C ARG A 102 -21.14 -8.95 -1.91
N GLU A 103 -20.23 -9.72 -2.53
CA GLU A 103 -20.52 -11.11 -2.89
C GLU A 103 -20.68 -11.98 -1.64
N GLU A 104 -19.86 -11.75 -0.61
CA GLU A 104 -20.00 -12.46 0.66
C GLU A 104 -21.34 -12.16 1.32
N ILE A 105 -21.77 -10.90 1.34
CA ILE A 105 -23.07 -10.52 1.89
C ILE A 105 -24.19 -11.17 1.10
N GLY A 106 -24.11 -11.17 -0.23
CA GLY A 106 -25.08 -11.82 -1.09
C GLY A 106 -25.24 -13.31 -0.78
N VAL A 107 -24.13 -14.00 -0.55
CA VAL A 107 -24.14 -15.42 -0.17
C VAL A 107 -24.79 -15.60 1.21
N ALA A 108 -24.44 -14.76 2.17
CA ALA A 108 -24.97 -14.84 3.53
C ALA A 108 -26.49 -14.60 3.60
N LEU A 109 -27.04 -13.82 2.67
CA LEU A 109 -28.46 -13.50 2.63
C LEU A 109 -29.29 -14.52 1.85
N LYS A 110 -28.66 -15.48 1.22
CA LYS A 110 -29.37 -16.60 0.57
C LYS A 110 -29.66 -17.69 1.58
#